data_4b743be90aed8b499113318b6a8a5ffa
#
_entry.id   4b743be90aed8b499113318b6a8a5ffa
#
_cell.length_a   1.000
_cell.length_b   1.000
_cell.length_c   1.000
_cell.angle_alpha   90.00
_cell.angle_beta   90.00
_cell.angle_gamma   90.00
#
_symmetry.space_group_name_H-M   'P 1'
#
loop_
_entity.id
_entity.type
_entity.pdbx_description
1 polymer ?
#
loop_
_entity_poly.entity_id
_entity_poly.type
_entity_poly.pdbx_seq_one_letter_code
_entity_poly.pdbx_strand_id
1 'polypeptide(L)'
;PAALAPDTLAPGIPSPAAAGRTRPRFPADVAAELKASGWHPGRWQIRQAEEWADTLVGYGGPGGVPHAVFPAAVEAWAEFGGLAFDLSGPGRQLARTPFLIDPMCGLHQPRTLFDLGRALGTQLAPLGEEAYGQALLAVDQEGRVYSLDHTGEWFLGHGIDQALSTLVLGTAPGRLRTAEAYD
;
A
#
# COMPACT_ATOMS: atom_id res chain seq x y z
N PRO A 1 -37.74 57.16 -42.05
CA PRO A 1 -37.02 56.96 -40.85
C PRO A 1 -36.92 55.48 -40.55
N ALA A 2 -35.76 54.93 -40.73
CA ALA A 2 -35.48 53.53 -40.56
C ALA A 2 -35.00 53.26 -39.14
N ALA A 3 -35.58 52.35 -38.45
CA ALA A 3 -35.14 51.84 -37.15
C ALA A 3 -34.11 50.72 -37.37
N LEU A 4 -32.94 50.91 -36.79
CA LEU A 4 -31.87 49.92 -36.67
C LEU A 4 -32.26 48.93 -35.56
N ALA A 5 -32.19 47.62 -35.89
CA ALA A 5 -32.30 46.54 -34.94
C ALA A 5 -30.96 46.28 -34.25
N PRO A 6 -30.92 45.89 -32.96
CA PRO A 6 -29.70 45.64 -32.26
C PRO A 6 -29.10 44.26 -32.56
N ASP A 7 -27.81 44.23 -32.63
CA ASP A 7 -26.91 43.06 -32.78
C ASP A 7 -27.23 41.97 -31.75
N THR A 8 -27.45 40.77 -32.24
CA THR A 8 -27.55 39.55 -31.45
C THR A 8 -26.14 39.04 -31.20
N LEU A 9 -25.60 39.21 -29.99
CA LEU A 9 -24.39 38.57 -29.52
C LEU A 9 -24.58 37.05 -29.54
N ALA A 10 -23.76 36.36 -30.31
CA ALA A 10 -23.65 34.92 -30.30
C ALA A 10 -23.08 34.43 -28.94
N PRO A 11 -23.61 33.31 -28.40
CA PRO A 11 -23.05 32.75 -27.17
C PRO A 11 -21.64 32.24 -27.41
N GLY A 12 -20.69 32.74 -26.59
CA GLY A 12 -19.29 32.39 -26.64
C GLY A 12 -19.09 30.90 -26.47
N ILE A 13 -18.29 30.31 -27.37
CA ILE A 13 -17.82 28.95 -27.33
C ILE A 13 -16.99 28.82 -26.03
N PRO A 14 -17.28 27.87 -25.12
CA PRO A 14 -16.46 27.66 -23.94
C PRO A 14 -15.07 27.18 -24.37
N SER A 15 -14.08 27.86 -23.83
CA SER A 15 -12.66 27.55 -24.05
C SER A 15 -12.33 26.11 -23.63
N PRO A 16 -11.54 25.33 -24.38
CA PRO A 16 -11.22 23.93 -24.08
C PRO A 16 -10.18 23.74 -22.94
N ALA A 17 -10.05 24.71 -22.04
CA ALA A 17 -9.06 24.67 -20.96
C ALA A 17 -9.50 23.92 -19.67
N ALA A 18 -10.65 23.23 -19.70
CA ALA A 18 -11.13 22.43 -18.56
C ALA A 18 -11.08 20.90 -18.85
N ALA A 19 -10.21 20.47 -19.76
CA ALA A 19 -9.97 19.05 -19.99
C ALA A 19 -9.13 18.50 -18.81
N GLY A 20 -9.82 17.82 -17.87
CA GLY A 20 -9.30 16.73 -17.07
C GLY A 20 -7.95 16.94 -16.38
N ARG A 21 -7.89 17.68 -15.27
CA ARG A 21 -6.84 17.45 -14.29
C ARG A 21 -7.10 16.08 -13.67
N THR A 22 -6.41 15.07 -14.18
CA THR A 22 -6.38 13.74 -13.56
C THR A 22 -5.94 13.94 -12.11
N ARG A 23 -6.78 13.55 -11.16
CA ARG A 23 -6.45 13.65 -9.74
C ARG A 23 -5.14 12.89 -9.50
N PRO A 24 -4.13 13.49 -8.87
CA PRO A 24 -2.87 12.81 -8.61
C PRO A 24 -3.11 11.56 -7.78
N ARG A 25 -2.42 10.46 -8.11
CA ARG A 25 -2.54 9.16 -7.44
C ARG A 25 -2.25 9.24 -5.94
N PHE A 26 -1.26 10.05 -5.57
CA PHE A 26 -0.85 10.27 -4.18
C PHE A 26 -0.98 11.74 -3.77
N PRO A 27 -1.25 12.03 -2.47
CA PRO A 27 -1.05 13.37 -1.93
C PRO A 27 0.38 13.87 -2.16
N ALA A 28 0.57 15.18 -2.26
CA ALA A 28 1.85 15.77 -2.65
C ALA A 28 3.01 15.40 -1.70
N ASP A 29 2.77 15.37 -0.41
CA ASP A 29 3.73 14.96 0.62
C ASP A 29 4.09 13.47 0.52
N VAL A 30 3.12 12.60 0.25
CA VAL A 30 3.36 11.17 -0.01
C VAL A 30 4.15 10.96 -1.30
N ALA A 31 3.79 11.66 -2.37
CA ALA A 31 4.50 11.60 -3.64
C ALA A 31 5.97 12.05 -3.51
N ALA A 32 6.25 13.05 -2.67
CA ALA A 32 7.60 13.51 -2.40
C ALA A 32 8.45 12.44 -1.69
N GLU A 33 7.91 11.77 -0.67
CA GLU A 33 8.61 10.68 0.03
C GLU A 33 8.81 9.45 -0.86
N LEU A 34 7.81 9.08 -1.66
CA LEU A 34 7.95 8.03 -2.66
C LEU A 34 9.07 8.33 -3.65
N LYS A 35 9.14 9.55 -4.17
CA LYS A 35 10.21 9.99 -5.07
C LYS A 35 11.56 9.94 -4.37
N ALA A 36 11.65 10.39 -3.13
CA ALA A 36 12.87 10.35 -2.35
C ALA A 36 13.37 8.93 -2.11
N SER A 37 12.47 7.95 -1.95
CA SER A 37 12.81 6.52 -1.81
C SER A 37 13.17 5.84 -3.13
N GLY A 38 13.05 6.53 -4.28
CA GLY A 38 13.37 6.01 -5.60
C GLY A 38 12.17 5.52 -6.43
N TRP A 39 10.95 5.70 -5.94
CA TRP A 39 9.76 5.41 -6.74
C TRP A 39 9.55 6.47 -7.84
N HIS A 40 9.06 6.03 -8.98
CA HIS A 40 8.60 6.86 -10.08
C HIS A 40 7.41 6.22 -10.79
N PRO A 41 6.55 6.97 -11.46
CA PRO A 41 5.48 6.41 -12.28
C PRO A 41 6.03 5.42 -13.32
N GLY A 42 5.39 4.25 -13.43
CA GLY A 42 5.82 3.18 -14.33
C GLY A 42 6.97 2.31 -13.81
N ARG A 43 7.44 2.51 -12.58
CA ARG A 43 8.38 1.57 -11.94
C ARG A 43 7.75 0.18 -11.86
N TRP A 44 8.46 -0.81 -12.41
CA TRP A 44 7.96 -2.18 -12.49
C TRP A 44 9.11 -3.18 -12.55
N GLN A 45 9.45 -3.78 -11.42
CA GLN A 45 10.59 -4.71 -11.29
C GLN A 45 10.08 -6.15 -11.16
N ILE A 46 9.41 -6.62 -12.21
CA ILE A 46 8.73 -7.92 -12.19
C ILE A 46 9.69 -9.09 -11.96
N ARG A 47 10.89 -9.07 -12.50
CA ARG A 47 11.86 -10.15 -12.29
C ARG A 47 12.23 -10.33 -10.84
N GLN A 48 12.46 -9.22 -10.13
CA GLN A 48 12.74 -9.28 -8.70
C GLN A 48 11.54 -9.80 -7.91
N ALA A 49 10.33 -9.40 -8.28
CA ALA A 49 9.10 -9.89 -7.64
C ALA A 49 8.90 -11.39 -7.87
N GLU A 50 9.21 -11.90 -9.06
CA GLU A 50 9.16 -13.32 -9.39
C GLU A 50 10.21 -14.13 -8.61
N GLU A 51 11.45 -13.63 -8.48
CA GLU A 51 12.50 -14.25 -7.67
C GLU A 51 12.09 -14.35 -6.19
N TRP A 52 11.47 -13.32 -5.65
CA TRP A 52 10.90 -13.37 -4.29
C TRP A 52 9.76 -14.36 -4.17
N ALA A 53 8.87 -14.41 -5.16
CA ALA A 53 7.77 -15.37 -5.20
C ALA A 53 8.29 -16.82 -5.18
N ASP A 54 9.28 -17.12 -6.02
CA ASP A 54 9.90 -18.45 -6.09
C ASP A 54 10.58 -18.82 -4.75
N THR A 55 11.27 -17.87 -4.13
CA THR A 55 11.91 -18.08 -2.83
C THR A 55 10.88 -18.36 -1.73
N LEU A 56 9.78 -17.59 -1.68
CA LEU A 56 8.71 -17.77 -0.70
C LEU A 56 7.98 -19.11 -0.89
N VAL A 57 7.67 -19.48 -2.12
CA VAL A 57 7.01 -20.77 -2.43
C VAL A 57 7.92 -21.94 -2.10
N GLY A 58 9.23 -21.81 -2.35
CA GLY A 58 10.23 -22.83 -2.05
C GLY A 58 10.59 -22.94 -0.56
N TYR A 59 10.17 -22.00 0.29
CA TYR A 59 10.52 -22.01 1.70
C TYR A 59 9.83 -23.10 2.48
N GLY A 60 10.60 -24.10 2.91
CA GLY A 60 10.15 -25.19 3.78
C GLY A 60 10.32 -24.85 5.26
N GLY A 61 9.56 -23.88 5.76
CA GLY A 61 9.67 -23.45 7.16
C GLY A 61 9.22 -24.50 8.18
N PRO A 62 9.52 -24.28 9.46
CA PRO A 62 9.09 -25.16 10.54
C PRO A 62 7.57 -25.33 10.55
N GLY A 63 7.10 -26.58 10.66
CA GLY A 63 5.67 -26.91 10.71
C GLY A 63 4.97 -27.05 9.36
N GLY A 64 5.71 -26.95 8.24
CA GLY A 64 5.18 -27.23 6.90
C GLY A 64 4.11 -26.26 6.41
N VAL A 65 3.99 -25.06 7.00
CA VAL A 65 3.06 -24.02 6.54
C VAL A 65 3.72 -23.29 5.37
N PRO A 66 3.14 -23.33 4.15
CA PRO A 66 3.68 -22.63 3.01
C PRO A 66 3.34 -21.13 3.06
N HIS A 67 4.18 -20.30 2.41
CA HIS A 67 3.79 -18.94 2.09
C HIS A 67 2.70 -18.92 1.00
N ALA A 68 1.75 -18.00 1.10
CA ALA A 68 0.83 -17.68 0.03
C ALA A 68 1.49 -16.67 -0.92
N VAL A 69 1.35 -16.90 -2.22
CA VAL A 69 1.77 -15.98 -3.28
C VAL A 69 0.61 -15.84 -4.27
N PHE A 70 0.24 -14.62 -4.59
CA PHE A 70 -0.90 -14.31 -5.45
C PHE A 70 -0.68 -12.98 -6.19
N PRO A 71 -1.44 -12.67 -7.26
CA PRO A 71 -1.19 -11.50 -8.10
C PRO A 71 -1.05 -10.18 -7.37
N ALA A 72 -1.94 -9.87 -6.42
CA ALA A 72 -1.88 -8.61 -5.66
C ALA A 72 -0.55 -8.42 -4.90
N ALA A 73 0.03 -9.50 -4.37
CA ALA A 73 1.34 -9.45 -3.71
C ALA A 73 2.46 -9.21 -4.72
N VAL A 74 2.49 -9.95 -5.82
CA VAL A 74 3.52 -9.82 -6.87
C VAL A 74 3.50 -8.43 -7.49
N GLU A 75 2.32 -7.87 -7.76
CA GLU A 75 2.17 -6.51 -8.28
C GLU A 75 2.70 -5.46 -7.31
N ALA A 76 2.38 -5.58 -6.02
CA ALA A 76 2.90 -4.69 -4.98
C ALA A 76 4.43 -4.76 -4.87
N TRP A 77 5.01 -5.96 -4.93
CA TRP A 77 6.46 -6.14 -4.93
C TRP A 77 7.11 -5.60 -6.21
N ALA A 78 6.48 -5.80 -7.38
CA ALA A 78 7.03 -5.31 -8.64
C ALA A 78 7.10 -3.77 -8.68
N GLU A 79 6.09 -3.10 -8.16
CA GLU A 79 6.03 -1.63 -8.17
C GLU A 79 6.83 -1.01 -7.01
N PHE A 80 6.71 -1.52 -5.79
CA PHE A 80 7.24 -0.89 -4.59
C PHE A 80 8.37 -1.66 -3.90
N GLY A 81 8.63 -2.90 -4.29
CA GLY A 81 9.64 -3.73 -3.65
C GLY A 81 11.04 -3.12 -3.72
N GLY A 82 11.80 -3.24 -2.62
CA GLY A 82 13.12 -2.66 -2.45
C GLY A 82 13.13 -1.19 -2.06
N LEU A 83 11.98 -0.53 -1.94
CA LEU A 83 11.92 0.85 -1.46
C LEU A 83 12.03 0.91 0.06
N ALA A 84 12.96 1.73 0.53
CA ALA A 84 13.16 2.03 1.94
C ALA A 84 12.77 3.48 2.24
N PHE A 85 12.03 3.68 3.31
CA PHE A 85 11.54 4.97 3.76
C PHE A 85 12.13 5.27 5.13
N ASP A 86 13.09 6.18 5.20
CA ASP A 86 13.73 6.60 6.43
C ASP A 86 12.97 7.77 7.06
N LEU A 87 11.79 7.46 7.59
CA LEU A 87 10.87 8.43 8.17
C LEU A 87 11.08 8.56 9.68
N SER A 88 10.91 9.76 10.18
CA SER A 88 10.97 10.05 11.62
C SER A 88 10.16 11.31 11.95
N GLY A 89 10.04 11.62 13.24
CA GLY A 89 9.35 12.79 13.73
C GLY A 89 7.82 12.66 13.72
N PRO A 90 7.11 13.77 14.00
CA PRO A 90 5.65 13.75 14.11
C PRO A 90 4.98 13.51 12.77
N GLY A 91 3.98 12.63 12.76
CA GLY A 91 3.02 12.48 11.68
C GLY A 91 1.71 13.23 11.98
N ARG A 92 0.66 12.93 11.21
CA ARG A 92 -0.66 13.56 11.38
C ARG A 92 -1.35 13.15 12.67
N GLN A 93 -1.19 11.92 13.10
CA GLN A 93 -1.84 11.34 14.29
C GLN A 93 -0.86 10.54 15.15
N LEU A 94 0.16 9.93 14.54
CA LEU A 94 1.19 9.14 15.18
C LEU A 94 2.57 9.62 14.75
N ALA A 95 3.60 9.29 15.52
CA ALA A 95 4.98 9.44 15.05
C ALA A 95 5.21 8.58 13.81
N ARG A 96 5.90 9.15 12.82
CA ARG A 96 6.31 8.41 11.63
C ARG A 96 7.46 7.47 11.97
N THR A 97 7.41 6.28 11.45
CA THR A 97 8.43 5.26 11.62
C THR A 97 9.03 4.88 10.26
N PRO A 98 10.30 4.50 10.20
CA PRO A 98 10.88 3.97 8.97
C PRO A 98 10.22 2.66 8.60
N PHE A 99 10.12 2.39 7.29
CA PHE A 99 9.62 1.11 6.80
C PHE A 99 10.30 0.70 5.48
N LEU A 100 10.25 -0.57 5.19
CA LEU A 100 10.86 -1.19 4.01
C LEU A 100 9.83 -2.09 3.33
N ILE A 101 9.72 -1.99 2.02
CA ILE A 101 8.93 -2.92 1.21
C ILE A 101 9.86 -4.01 0.68
N ASP A 102 9.92 -5.11 1.38
CA ASP A 102 10.71 -6.29 1.04
C ASP A 102 10.03 -7.54 1.62
N PRO A 103 9.47 -8.43 0.79
CA PRO A 103 8.77 -9.61 1.27
C PRO A 103 9.68 -10.59 2.03
N MET A 104 11.00 -10.52 1.83
CA MET A 104 11.94 -11.37 2.57
C MET A 104 11.98 -11.09 4.07
N CYS A 105 11.52 -9.91 4.50
CA CYS A 105 11.33 -9.61 5.93
C CYS A 105 10.36 -10.58 6.62
N GLY A 106 9.41 -11.14 5.88
CA GLY A 106 8.44 -12.12 6.38
C GLY A 106 8.77 -13.58 6.08
N LEU A 107 9.94 -13.88 5.50
CA LEU A 107 10.32 -15.24 5.06
C LEU A 107 10.16 -16.29 6.16
N HIS A 108 10.53 -15.95 7.40
CA HIS A 108 10.50 -16.86 8.54
C HIS A 108 9.18 -16.82 9.33
N GLN A 109 8.14 -16.16 8.80
CA GLN A 109 6.86 -15.95 9.50
C GLN A 109 5.62 -16.52 8.76
N PRO A 110 5.72 -17.65 8.03
CA PRO A 110 4.57 -18.18 7.28
C PRO A 110 3.40 -18.55 8.20
N ARG A 111 3.69 -19.01 9.42
CA ARG A 111 2.65 -19.38 10.39
C ARG A 111 1.86 -18.18 10.88
N THR A 112 2.52 -17.08 11.20
CA THR A 112 1.88 -15.82 11.62
C THR A 112 0.92 -15.31 10.54
N LEU A 113 1.39 -15.28 9.29
CA LEU A 113 0.59 -14.86 8.14
C LEU A 113 -0.59 -15.80 7.88
N PHE A 114 -0.38 -17.09 7.98
CA PHE A 114 -1.42 -18.09 7.82
C PHE A 114 -2.52 -17.97 8.88
N ASP A 115 -2.14 -17.83 10.16
CA ASP A 115 -3.10 -17.74 11.27
C ASP A 115 -3.94 -16.46 11.17
N LEU A 116 -3.33 -15.32 10.84
CA LEU A 116 -4.08 -14.09 10.58
C LEU A 116 -4.97 -14.21 9.34
N GLY A 117 -4.47 -14.80 8.27
CA GLY A 117 -5.26 -15.03 7.05
C GLY A 117 -6.51 -15.85 7.33
N ARG A 118 -6.39 -16.92 8.14
CA ARG A 118 -7.55 -17.71 8.59
C ARG A 118 -8.56 -16.88 9.38
N ALA A 119 -8.10 -16.03 10.28
CA ALA A 119 -8.96 -15.17 11.07
C ALA A 119 -9.71 -14.13 10.20
N LEU A 120 -9.08 -13.66 9.13
CA LEU A 120 -9.65 -12.69 8.18
C LEU A 120 -10.44 -13.35 7.02
N GLY A 121 -10.38 -14.68 6.88
CA GLY A 121 -11.03 -15.40 5.78
C GLY A 121 -10.37 -15.16 4.42
N THR A 122 -9.06 -14.89 4.39
CA THR A 122 -8.26 -14.64 3.18
C THR A 122 -6.88 -15.28 3.28
N GLN A 123 -6.04 -15.11 2.27
CA GLN A 123 -4.62 -15.45 2.34
C GLN A 123 -3.79 -14.16 2.47
N LEU A 124 -2.71 -14.22 3.23
CA LEU A 124 -1.76 -13.14 3.40
C LEU A 124 -0.39 -13.52 2.85
N ALA A 125 0.24 -12.57 2.16
CA ALA A 125 1.64 -12.63 1.76
C ALA A 125 2.44 -11.55 2.49
N PRO A 126 3.74 -11.78 2.75
CA PRO A 126 4.60 -10.75 3.34
C PRO A 126 4.78 -9.58 2.36
N LEU A 127 4.81 -8.37 2.89
CA LEU A 127 5.02 -7.15 2.10
C LEU A 127 6.30 -6.43 2.50
N GLY A 128 6.66 -6.41 3.76
CA GLY A 128 7.81 -5.70 4.27
C GLY A 128 7.83 -5.62 5.79
N GLU A 129 8.50 -4.61 6.31
CA GLU A 129 8.59 -4.37 7.75
C GLU A 129 8.49 -2.88 8.09
N GLU A 130 8.13 -2.59 9.33
CA GLU A 130 8.11 -1.27 9.96
C GLU A 130 9.02 -1.22 11.18
N ALA A 131 9.54 -0.02 11.50
CA ALA A 131 10.29 0.24 12.71
C ALA A 131 11.44 -0.76 12.94
N TYR A 132 12.23 -1.01 11.89
CA TYR A 132 13.40 -1.93 11.95
C TYR A 132 13.02 -3.35 12.42
N GLY A 133 11.97 -3.91 11.84
CA GLY A 133 11.53 -5.29 12.12
C GLY A 133 10.64 -5.42 13.35
N GLN A 134 10.20 -4.33 13.97
CA GLN A 134 9.25 -4.39 15.09
C GLN A 134 7.83 -4.73 14.65
N ALA A 135 7.48 -4.47 13.40
CA ALA A 135 6.22 -4.87 12.80
C ALA A 135 6.43 -5.49 11.42
N LEU A 136 5.65 -6.52 11.13
CA LEU A 136 5.58 -7.16 9.81
C LEU A 136 4.46 -6.48 8.99
N LEU A 137 4.76 -6.11 7.75
CA LEU A 137 3.76 -5.66 6.79
C LEU A 137 3.29 -6.85 5.95
N ALA A 138 2.00 -6.94 5.72
CA ALA A 138 1.37 -8.00 4.94
C ALA A 138 0.31 -7.45 3.99
N VAL A 139 0.08 -8.17 2.88
CA VAL A 139 -0.95 -7.87 1.89
C VAL A 139 -1.83 -9.10 1.68
N ASP A 140 -3.13 -8.90 1.49
CA ASP A 140 -4.05 -9.99 1.20
C ASP A 140 -4.40 -10.10 -0.30
N GLN A 141 -5.20 -11.10 -0.65
CA GLN A 141 -5.58 -11.39 -2.04
C GLN A 141 -6.37 -10.27 -2.70
N GLU A 142 -7.07 -9.45 -1.92
CA GLU A 142 -7.80 -8.28 -2.41
C GLU A 142 -6.94 -7.01 -2.43
N GLY A 143 -5.67 -7.11 -2.06
CA GLY A 143 -4.73 -6.00 -2.03
C GLY A 143 -4.80 -5.14 -0.76
N ARG A 144 -5.58 -5.54 0.25
CA ARG A 144 -5.64 -4.85 1.54
C ARG A 144 -4.35 -5.08 2.32
N VAL A 145 -3.90 -4.06 3.05
CA VAL A 145 -2.59 -4.08 3.71
C VAL A 145 -2.75 -3.96 5.22
N TYR A 146 -1.91 -4.71 5.91
CA TYR A 146 -1.93 -4.87 7.36
C TYR A 146 -0.52 -4.69 7.95
N SER A 147 -0.47 -4.27 9.21
CA SER A 147 0.73 -4.28 10.05
C SER A 147 0.49 -5.17 11.27
N LEU A 148 1.46 -6.00 11.59
CA LEU A 148 1.41 -6.95 12.70
C LEU A 148 2.59 -6.66 13.63
N ASP A 149 2.32 -6.31 14.87
CA ASP A 149 3.32 -6.10 15.89
C ASP A 149 2.95 -6.84 17.20
N HIS A 150 3.77 -6.68 18.24
CA HIS A 150 3.54 -7.31 19.54
C HIS A 150 2.30 -6.79 20.28
N THR A 151 1.68 -5.69 19.82
CA THR A 151 0.50 -5.07 20.42
C THR A 151 -0.79 -5.47 19.72
N GLY A 152 -0.69 -6.05 18.51
CA GLY A 152 -1.83 -6.53 17.74
C GLY A 152 -1.67 -6.42 16.24
N GLU A 153 -2.78 -6.52 15.57
CA GLU A 153 -2.90 -6.42 14.13
C GLU A 153 -3.66 -5.15 13.74
N TRP A 154 -3.16 -4.49 12.70
CA TRP A 154 -3.63 -3.17 12.29
C TRP A 154 -3.94 -3.15 10.80
N PHE A 155 -5.07 -2.53 10.44
CA PHE A 155 -5.45 -2.29 9.06
C PHE A 155 -4.89 -0.96 8.57
N LEU A 156 -4.06 -1.00 7.51
CA LEU A 156 -3.41 0.17 6.94
C LEU A 156 -4.16 0.78 5.75
N GLY A 157 -4.86 -0.04 4.98
CA GLY A 157 -5.60 0.46 3.82
C GLY A 157 -6.18 -0.62 2.92
N HIS A 158 -7.16 -0.22 2.11
CA HIS A 158 -7.83 -1.09 1.13
C HIS A 158 -6.98 -1.40 -0.11
N GLY A 159 -5.81 -0.78 -0.23
CA GLY A 159 -4.83 -1.01 -1.27
C GLY A 159 -3.48 -0.45 -0.86
N ILE A 160 -2.44 -0.81 -1.61
CA ILE A 160 -1.06 -0.38 -1.34
C ILE A 160 -0.91 1.16 -1.32
N ASP A 161 -1.61 1.88 -2.18
CA ASP A 161 -1.54 3.34 -2.25
C ASP A 161 -2.04 4.00 -0.96
N GLN A 162 -3.15 3.49 -0.41
CA GLN A 162 -3.68 3.97 0.86
C GLN A 162 -2.78 3.59 2.02
N ALA A 163 -2.25 2.38 2.04
CA ALA A 163 -1.35 1.91 3.08
C ALA A 163 -0.06 2.73 3.13
N LEU A 164 0.56 3.00 1.97
CA LEU A 164 1.72 3.87 1.87
C LEU A 164 1.40 5.28 2.37
N SER A 165 0.24 5.82 2.02
CA SER A 165 -0.20 7.12 2.53
C SER A 165 -0.38 7.12 4.04
N THR A 166 -0.96 6.06 4.61
CA THR A 166 -1.12 5.88 6.07
C THR A 166 0.25 5.89 6.77
N LEU A 167 1.21 5.13 6.27
CA LEU A 167 2.57 5.03 6.84
C LEU A 167 3.35 6.34 6.70
N VAL A 168 3.37 6.93 5.50
CA VAL A 168 4.12 8.16 5.23
C VAL A 168 3.57 9.36 6.01
N LEU A 169 2.25 9.47 6.11
CA LEU A 169 1.61 10.59 6.81
C LEU A 169 1.54 10.40 8.32
N GLY A 170 1.81 9.20 8.83
CA GLY A 170 1.63 8.90 10.25
C GLY A 170 0.15 9.03 10.66
N THR A 171 -0.75 8.48 9.84
CA THR A 171 -2.17 8.37 10.15
C THR A 171 -2.42 7.14 11.03
N ALA A 172 -3.30 7.22 12.01
CA ALA A 172 -3.61 6.08 12.87
C ALA A 172 -4.31 4.96 12.08
N PRO A 173 -3.75 3.73 12.07
CA PRO A 173 -4.38 2.59 11.44
C PRO A 173 -5.57 2.08 12.26
N GLY A 174 -6.48 1.36 11.62
CA GLY A 174 -7.59 0.69 12.30
C GLY A 174 -7.10 -0.58 13.01
N ARG A 175 -7.40 -0.74 14.30
CA ARG A 175 -7.11 -2.00 14.98
C ARG A 175 -8.06 -3.09 14.52
N LEU A 176 -7.52 -4.25 14.13
CA LEU A 176 -8.32 -5.43 13.88
C LEU A 176 -8.78 -6.01 15.22
N ARG A 177 -10.08 -6.22 15.35
CA ARG A 177 -10.64 -6.96 16.49
C ARG A 177 -10.81 -8.40 16.04
N THR A 178 -10.07 -9.32 16.64
CA THR A 178 -10.46 -10.72 16.62
C THR A 178 -11.84 -10.80 17.23
N ALA A 179 -12.79 -11.42 16.52
CA ALA A 179 -14.06 -11.79 17.15
C ALA A 179 -13.70 -12.71 18.30
N GLU A 180 -13.85 -12.24 19.54
CA GLU A 180 -13.82 -13.11 20.70
C GLU A 180 -14.88 -14.15 20.46
N ALA A 181 -14.47 -15.42 20.39
CA ALA A 181 -15.40 -16.52 20.44
C ALA A 181 -16.14 -16.43 21.77
N TYR A 182 -17.38 -16.02 21.70
CA TYR A 182 -18.30 -16.20 22.84
C TYR A 182 -18.54 -17.71 22.95
N ASP A 183 -17.97 -18.30 24.01
CA ASP A 183 -18.43 -19.56 24.57
C ASP A 183 -19.82 -19.40 25.16
#